data_04a269d65d2e87d7c342d7ecd1dbe304
#
_entry.id   04a269d65d2e87d7c342d7ecd1dbe304
#
_cell.length_a   1.000
_cell.length_b   1.000
_cell.length_c   1.000
_cell.angle_alpha   90.00
_cell.angle_beta   90.00
_cell.angle_gamma   90.00
#
_symmetry.space_group_name_H-M   'P 1'
#
loop_
_entity.id
_entity.type
_entity.pdbx_description
1 polymer ?
#
loop_
_entity_poly.entity_id
_entity_poly.type
_entity_poly.pdbx_seq_one_letter_code
_entity_poly.pdbx_strand_id
1 'polypeptide(L)'
;HNKSTNLFIELISDGINAWGECAPGKTEGASSIDIAEKSLLDLIESDISSLSIYEINKKAKDLNIPPCAFAALDMALWDWKAKKSRLSINDLFGFPKPSVPTSITVGINPPEIIKERVEELITNKELRALKIKLGSPEGIDFDKEIYEQVIQSTKNCNISIRVDANGGWSLDDAKIMMKWLSDRRA
;
A
#
# COMPACT_ATOMS: atom_id res chain seq x y z
N HIS A 1 -5.15 -1.91 14.24
CA HIS A 1 -6.09 -2.90 13.69
C HIS A 1 -5.47 -4.28 13.79
N ASN A 2 -6.16 -5.22 14.46
CA ASN A 2 -5.69 -6.60 14.62
C ASN A 2 -6.13 -7.53 13.47
N LYS A 3 -6.97 -7.05 12.56
CA LYS A 3 -7.47 -7.79 11.38
C LYS A 3 -7.83 -6.80 10.27
N SER A 4 -7.54 -7.18 9.05
CA SER A 4 -8.13 -6.63 7.82
C SER A 4 -8.84 -7.75 7.07
N THR A 5 -9.89 -7.42 6.34
CA THR A 5 -10.59 -8.37 5.47
C THR A 5 -10.50 -7.80 4.06
N ASN A 6 -9.95 -8.57 3.15
CA ASN A 6 -9.72 -8.17 1.75
C ASN A 6 -10.49 -9.11 0.83
N LEU A 7 -10.89 -8.61 -0.34
CA LEU A 7 -11.54 -9.39 -1.39
C LEU A 7 -10.51 -9.75 -2.45
N PHE A 8 -10.44 -11.01 -2.84
CA PHE A 8 -9.60 -11.46 -3.93
C PHE A 8 -10.42 -11.78 -5.17
N ILE A 9 -9.92 -11.40 -6.33
CA ILE A 9 -10.44 -11.80 -7.63
C ILE A 9 -9.50 -12.85 -8.21
N GLU A 10 -10.06 -13.96 -8.65
CA GLU A 10 -9.39 -14.91 -9.50
C GLU A 10 -9.98 -14.82 -10.92
N LEU A 11 -9.15 -14.45 -11.89
CA LEU A 11 -9.47 -14.48 -13.31
C LEU A 11 -8.92 -15.76 -13.92
N ILE A 12 -9.79 -16.62 -14.43
CA ILE A 12 -9.41 -17.87 -15.09
C ILE A 12 -9.77 -17.77 -16.57
N SER A 13 -8.77 -17.77 -17.43
CA SER A 13 -8.94 -17.76 -18.89
C SER A 13 -7.73 -18.39 -19.58
N ASP A 14 -7.98 -19.11 -20.67
CA ASP A 14 -6.94 -19.80 -21.47
C ASP A 14 -6.01 -20.72 -20.65
N GLY A 15 -6.53 -21.33 -19.57
CA GLY A 15 -5.76 -22.15 -18.64
C GLY A 15 -4.79 -21.37 -17.75
N ILE A 16 -4.96 -20.06 -17.67
CA ILE A 16 -4.16 -19.14 -16.84
C ILE A 16 -5.02 -18.64 -15.69
N ASN A 17 -4.50 -18.78 -14.47
CA ASN A 17 -5.07 -18.17 -13.27
C ASN A 17 -4.33 -16.88 -12.96
N ALA A 18 -5.07 -15.79 -12.80
CA ALA A 18 -4.53 -14.47 -12.49
C ALA A 18 -5.28 -13.87 -11.28
N TRP A 19 -4.60 -13.04 -10.52
CA TRP A 19 -5.11 -12.60 -9.23
C TRP A 19 -5.09 -11.08 -9.09
N GLY A 20 -6.07 -10.56 -8.36
CA GLY A 20 -6.11 -9.20 -7.89
C GLY A 20 -6.70 -9.12 -6.49
N GLU A 21 -6.33 -8.09 -5.75
CA GLU A 21 -6.73 -7.86 -4.36
C GLU A 21 -7.39 -6.50 -4.20
N CYS A 22 -8.56 -6.50 -3.56
CA CYS A 22 -9.23 -5.29 -3.09
C CYS A 22 -9.07 -5.18 -1.57
N ALA A 23 -8.45 -4.10 -1.12
CA ALA A 23 -8.40 -3.71 0.29
C ALA A 23 -9.36 -2.53 0.50
N PRO A 24 -10.63 -2.76 0.89
CA PRO A 24 -11.60 -1.70 1.03
C PRO A 24 -11.31 -0.81 2.24
N GLY A 25 -11.64 0.46 2.10
CA GLY A 25 -11.53 1.49 3.12
C GLY A 25 -12.31 2.73 2.68
N LYS A 26 -12.64 3.61 3.61
CA LYS A 26 -13.36 4.85 3.27
C LYS A 26 -12.58 5.74 2.32
N THR A 27 -11.27 5.81 2.50
CA THR A 27 -10.33 6.57 1.66
C THR A 27 -10.06 5.89 0.32
N GLU A 28 -10.26 4.59 0.24
CA GLU A 28 -10.08 3.76 -0.96
C GLU A 28 -11.36 3.64 -1.81
N GLY A 29 -12.43 4.32 -1.38
CA GLY A 29 -13.68 4.47 -2.14
C GLY A 29 -14.79 3.48 -1.81
N ALA A 30 -14.55 2.47 -0.99
CA ALA A 30 -15.58 1.56 -0.47
C ALA A 30 -15.39 1.33 1.02
N SER A 31 -16.42 1.56 1.82
CA SER A 31 -16.34 1.43 3.29
C SER A 31 -16.42 -0.02 3.79
N SER A 32 -16.76 -0.97 2.92
CA SER A 32 -16.85 -2.39 3.26
C SER A 32 -16.57 -3.28 2.04
N ILE A 33 -16.32 -4.57 2.31
CA ILE A 33 -16.18 -5.60 1.27
C ILE A 33 -17.45 -5.74 0.46
N ASP A 34 -18.62 -5.76 1.11
CA ASP A 34 -19.89 -5.97 0.43
C ASP A 34 -20.17 -4.90 -0.63
N ILE A 35 -19.79 -3.64 -0.35
CA ILE A 35 -19.89 -2.53 -1.31
C ILE A 35 -18.94 -2.75 -2.48
N ALA A 36 -17.69 -3.13 -2.20
CA ALA A 36 -16.69 -3.38 -3.23
C ALA A 36 -17.07 -4.57 -4.12
N GLU A 37 -17.50 -5.67 -3.51
CA GLU A 37 -17.92 -6.89 -4.18
C GLU A 37 -19.13 -6.63 -5.09
N LYS A 38 -20.18 -6.01 -4.55
CA LYS A 38 -21.37 -5.66 -5.35
C LYS A 38 -21.00 -4.81 -6.55
N SER A 39 -20.20 -3.77 -6.36
CA SER A 39 -19.78 -2.90 -7.45
C SER A 39 -18.95 -3.64 -8.52
N LEU A 40 -18.11 -4.60 -8.11
CA LEU A 40 -17.37 -5.45 -9.04
C LEU A 40 -18.30 -6.37 -9.84
N LEU A 41 -19.28 -6.97 -9.17
CA LEU A 41 -20.28 -7.81 -9.84
C LEU A 41 -21.07 -6.99 -10.87
N ASP A 42 -21.54 -5.80 -10.51
CA ASP A 42 -22.24 -4.89 -11.42
C ASP A 42 -21.39 -4.57 -12.67
N LEU A 43 -20.07 -4.38 -12.51
CA LEU A 43 -19.16 -4.15 -13.63
C LEU A 43 -18.99 -5.41 -14.49
N ILE A 44 -18.77 -6.57 -13.88
CA ILE A 44 -18.56 -7.85 -14.59
C ILE A 44 -19.83 -8.25 -15.36
N GLU A 45 -20.99 -8.12 -14.76
CA GLU A 45 -22.30 -8.43 -15.38
C GLU A 45 -22.63 -7.48 -16.54
N SER A 46 -21.98 -6.31 -16.61
CA SER A 46 -22.18 -5.36 -17.70
C SER A 46 -21.51 -5.77 -19.03
N ASP A 47 -21.11 -7.04 -19.18
CA ASP A 47 -20.41 -7.62 -20.33
C ASP A 47 -19.11 -6.89 -20.70
N ILE A 48 -18.07 -7.25 -19.98
CA ILE A 48 -16.70 -6.73 -20.20
C ILE A 48 -15.79 -7.70 -20.96
N SER A 49 -16.30 -8.88 -21.32
CA SER A 49 -15.50 -9.98 -21.85
C SER A 49 -14.82 -9.69 -23.19
N SER A 50 -15.45 -8.83 -24.01
CA SER A 50 -14.93 -8.40 -25.31
C SER A 50 -14.14 -7.09 -25.29
N LEU A 51 -14.10 -6.43 -24.15
CA LEU A 51 -13.48 -5.09 -24.00
C LEU A 51 -11.96 -5.19 -23.75
N SER A 52 -11.23 -4.22 -24.26
CA SER A 52 -9.84 -4.00 -23.85
C SER A 52 -9.76 -3.51 -22.41
N ILE A 53 -8.59 -3.67 -21.77
CA ILE A 53 -8.35 -3.17 -20.40
C ILE A 53 -8.65 -1.67 -20.30
N TYR A 54 -8.34 -0.89 -21.33
CA TYR A 54 -8.65 0.54 -21.39
C TYR A 54 -10.16 0.81 -21.39
N GLU A 55 -10.93 0.06 -22.19
CA GLU A 55 -12.39 0.20 -22.27
C GLU A 55 -13.06 -0.25 -20.97
N ILE A 56 -12.55 -1.30 -20.31
CA ILE A 56 -13.00 -1.72 -18.98
C ILE A 56 -12.76 -0.59 -17.96
N ASN A 57 -11.58 0.06 -17.98
CA ASN A 57 -11.27 1.19 -17.11
C ASN A 57 -12.25 2.36 -17.33
N LYS A 58 -12.53 2.69 -18.59
CA LYS A 58 -13.49 3.72 -18.92
C LYS A 58 -14.89 3.38 -18.41
N LYS A 59 -15.34 2.16 -18.66
CA LYS A 59 -16.67 1.67 -18.20
C LYS A 59 -16.78 1.67 -16.67
N ALA A 60 -15.71 1.28 -15.96
CA ALA A 60 -15.67 1.34 -14.51
C ALA A 60 -15.83 2.77 -13.97
N LYS A 61 -15.24 3.75 -14.63
CA LYS A 61 -15.43 5.18 -14.31
C LYS A 61 -16.85 5.64 -14.58
N ASP A 62 -17.43 5.28 -15.73
CA ASP A 62 -18.79 5.64 -16.11
C ASP A 62 -19.83 5.04 -15.14
N LEU A 63 -19.57 3.86 -14.58
CA LEU A 63 -20.38 3.19 -13.56
C LEU A 63 -20.06 3.61 -12.13
N ASN A 64 -19.10 4.52 -11.93
CA ASN A 64 -18.63 4.96 -10.60
C ASN A 64 -18.17 3.80 -9.70
N ILE A 65 -17.49 2.80 -10.27
CA ILE A 65 -16.94 1.70 -9.50
C ILE A 65 -15.88 2.24 -8.52
N PRO A 66 -15.92 1.86 -7.23
CA PRO A 66 -14.94 2.28 -6.25
C PRO A 66 -13.51 1.95 -6.69
N PRO A 67 -12.53 2.88 -6.53
CA PRO A 67 -11.15 2.66 -6.95
C PRO A 67 -10.52 1.38 -6.43
N CYS A 68 -10.74 1.03 -5.16
CA CYS A 68 -10.22 -0.22 -4.57
C CYS A 68 -10.81 -1.47 -5.23
N ALA A 69 -12.10 -1.42 -5.60
CA ALA A 69 -12.76 -2.53 -6.27
C ALA A 69 -12.23 -2.68 -7.70
N PHE A 70 -12.15 -1.57 -8.45
CA PHE A 70 -11.59 -1.61 -9.80
C PHE A 70 -10.12 -2.04 -9.81
N ALA A 71 -9.31 -1.61 -8.83
CA ALA A 71 -7.90 -1.99 -8.72
C ALA A 71 -7.71 -3.51 -8.67
N ALA A 72 -8.59 -4.24 -7.99
CA ALA A 72 -8.53 -5.70 -7.95
C ALA A 72 -8.72 -6.33 -9.34
N LEU A 73 -9.72 -5.85 -10.10
CA LEU A 73 -9.94 -6.34 -11.46
C LEU A 73 -8.79 -5.94 -12.39
N ASP A 74 -8.31 -4.71 -12.31
CA ASP A 74 -7.19 -4.21 -13.12
C ASP A 74 -5.92 -5.04 -12.86
N MET A 75 -5.58 -5.32 -11.60
CA MET A 75 -4.46 -6.21 -11.26
C MET A 75 -4.62 -7.60 -11.87
N ALA A 76 -5.79 -8.21 -11.75
CA ALA A 76 -6.05 -9.54 -12.32
C ALA A 76 -5.92 -9.56 -13.85
N LEU A 77 -6.41 -8.52 -14.54
CA LEU A 77 -6.31 -8.39 -16.00
C LEU A 77 -4.86 -8.23 -16.46
N TRP A 78 -4.07 -7.41 -15.77
CA TRP A 78 -2.65 -7.24 -16.11
C TRP A 78 -1.82 -8.47 -15.75
N ASP A 79 -2.10 -9.14 -14.63
CA ASP A 79 -1.46 -10.41 -14.27
C ASP A 79 -1.72 -11.49 -15.32
N TRP A 80 -2.99 -11.61 -15.75
CA TRP A 80 -3.34 -12.53 -16.84
C TRP A 80 -2.60 -12.21 -18.14
N LYS A 81 -2.57 -10.93 -18.53
CA LYS A 81 -1.90 -10.48 -19.75
C LYS A 81 -0.41 -10.75 -19.72
N ALA A 82 0.24 -10.49 -18.59
CA ALA A 82 1.66 -10.77 -18.41
C ALA A 82 1.97 -12.27 -18.48
N LYS A 83 1.21 -13.10 -17.78
CA LYS A 83 1.33 -14.56 -17.80
C LYS A 83 1.07 -15.13 -19.19
N LYS A 84 0.06 -14.64 -19.90
CA LYS A 84 -0.23 -15.04 -21.29
C LYS A 84 0.93 -14.70 -22.23
N SER A 85 1.59 -13.58 -22.02
CA SER A 85 2.76 -13.16 -22.79
C SER A 85 4.07 -13.80 -22.29
N ARG A 86 4.05 -14.57 -21.20
CA ARG A 86 5.23 -15.16 -20.54
C ARG A 86 6.25 -14.12 -20.10
N LEU A 87 5.77 -12.95 -19.66
CA LEU A 87 6.56 -11.83 -19.20
C LEU A 87 6.25 -11.53 -17.75
N SER A 88 7.20 -10.93 -17.02
CA SER A 88 6.88 -10.26 -15.77
C SER A 88 6.15 -8.94 -16.07
N ILE A 89 5.45 -8.39 -15.08
CA ILE A 89 4.82 -7.06 -15.21
C ILE A 89 5.86 -5.97 -15.57
N ASN A 90 7.04 -6.05 -14.95
CA ASN A 90 8.12 -5.12 -15.27
C ASN A 90 8.54 -5.19 -16.74
N ASP A 91 8.76 -6.42 -17.26
CA ASP A 91 9.15 -6.63 -18.65
C ASP A 91 8.02 -6.22 -19.62
N LEU A 92 6.76 -6.49 -19.26
CA LEU A 92 5.59 -6.10 -20.05
C LEU A 92 5.50 -4.59 -20.25
N PHE A 93 5.83 -3.82 -19.21
CA PHE A 93 5.81 -2.35 -19.24
C PHE A 93 7.16 -1.73 -19.59
N GLY A 94 8.20 -2.53 -19.82
CA GLY A 94 9.54 -2.02 -20.11
C GLY A 94 10.21 -1.33 -18.92
N PHE A 95 9.84 -1.68 -17.69
CA PHE A 95 10.43 -1.12 -16.48
C PHE A 95 11.59 -1.98 -15.98
N PRO A 96 12.64 -1.37 -15.40
CA PRO A 96 13.68 -2.12 -14.73
C PRO A 96 13.11 -2.84 -13.49
N LYS A 97 13.73 -3.95 -13.12
CA LYS A 97 13.39 -4.62 -11.85
C LYS A 97 13.64 -3.67 -10.67
N PRO A 98 12.75 -3.64 -9.66
CA PRO A 98 12.94 -2.81 -8.50
C PRO A 98 14.26 -3.13 -7.79
N SER A 99 15.07 -2.09 -7.53
CA SER A 99 16.33 -2.21 -6.78
C SER A 99 16.21 -1.71 -5.34
N VAL A 100 15.11 -1.00 -5.04
CA VAL A 100 14.86 -0.44 -3.70
C VAL A 100 14.24 -1.51 -2.80
N PRO A 101 14.77 -1.75 -1.60
CA PRO A 101 14.20 -2.71 -0.67
C PRO A 101 12.79 -2.29 -0.25
N THR A 102 11.92 -3.28 -0.07
CA THR A 102 10.62 -3.06 0.56
C THR A 102 10.79 -2.66 2.01
N SER A 103 9.89 -1.80 2.52
CA SER A 103 9.91 -1.37 3.92
C SER A 103 8.82 -2.05 4.73
N ILE A 104 9.14 -2.45 5.96
CA ILE A 104 8.14 -2.86 6.93
C ILE A 104 7.62 -1.62 7.65
N THR A 105 6.30 -1.54 7.80
CA THR A 105 5.66 -0.39 8.43
C THR A 105 5.59 -0.55 9.94
N VAL A 106 6.03 0.48 10.66
CA VAL A 106 5.79 0.68 12.10
C VAL A 106 4.67 1.70 12.24
N GLY A 107 3.54 1.29 12.82
CA GLY A 107 2.34 2.13 13.03
C GLY A 107 2.53 3.14 14.16
N ILE A 108 1.61 4.12 14.24
CA ILE A 108 1.56 5.08 15.35
C ILE A 108 1.14 4.31 16.61
N ASN A 109 2.00 4.32 17.61
CA ASN A 109 1.80 3.72 18.94
C ASN A 109 2.67 4.45 19.96
N PRO A 110 2.43 4.29 21.26
CA PRO A 110 3.31 4.82 22.31
C PRO A 110 4.78 4.33 22.12
N PRO A 111 5.77 5.15 22.51
CA PRO A 111 7.18 4.86 22.30
C PRO A 111 7.63 3.48 22.84
N GLU A 112 7.06 3.00 23.93
CA GLU A 112 7.38 1.69 24.51
C GLU A 112 6.97 0.55 23.57
N ILE A 113 5.77 0.63 22.99
CA ILE A 113 5.26 -0.34 22.02
C ILE A 113 6.08 -0.29 20.73
N ILE A 114 6.47 0.92 20.30
CA ILE A 114 7.36 1.11 19.15
C ILE A 114 8.69 0.42 19.39
N LYS A 115 9.27 0.59 20.57
CA LYS A 115 10.53 -0.03 20.94
C LYS A 115 10.46 -1.56 20.80
N GLU A 116 9.49 -2.19 21.47
CA GLU A 116 9.29 -3.64 21.44
C GLU A 116 9.11 -4.14 19.99
N ARG A 117 8.29 -3.44 19.21
CA ARG A 117 8.03 -3.82 17.82
C ARG A 117 9.26 -3.71 16.93
N VAL A 118 10.03 -2.66 17.07
CA VAL A 118 11.27 -2.47 16.29
C VAL A 118 12.32 -3.50 16.71
N GLU A 119 12.48 -3.77 18.00
CA GLU A 119 13.40 -4.79 18.50
C GLU A 119 13.05 -6.19 17.96
N GLU A 120 11.76 -6.54 17.86
CA GLU A 120 11.30 -7.75 17.20
C GLU A 120 11.67 -7.78 15.72
N LEU A 121 11.41 -6.68 15.00
CA LEU A 121 11.66 -6.59 13.56
C LEU A 121 13.13 -6.66 13.19
N ILE A 122 14.03 -6.05 13.97
CA ILE A 122 15.48 -6.06 13.69
C ILE A 122 16.13 -7.43 13.92
N THR A 123 15.45 -8.36 14.58
CA THR A 123 15.93 -9.76 14.67
C THR A 123 15.90 -10.44 13.31
N ASN A 124 15.06 -9.96 12.38
CA ASN A 124 15.03 -10.43 11.01
C ASN A 124 16.21 -9.85 10.21
N LYS A 125 17.20 -10.67 9.89
CA LYS A 125 18.40 -10.28 9.16
C LYS A 125 18.15 -9.80 7.72
N GLU A 126 16.96 -10.05 7.17
CA GLU A 126 16.56 -9.60 5.83
C GLU A 126 15.96 -8.20 5.82
N LEU A 127 15.63 -7.64 6.98
CA LEU A 127 15.11 -6.27 7.09
C LEU A 127 16.13 -5.25 6.53
N ARG A 128 15.69 -4.45 5.57
CA ARG A 128 16.53 -3.44 4.90
C ARG A 128 15.96 -2.03 5.04
N ALA A 129 14.66 -1.91 5.29
CA ALA A 129 14.01 -0.61 5.40
C ALA A 129 12.81 -0.67 6.35
N LEU A 130 12.64 0.39 7.14
CA LEU A 130 11.45 0.65 7.95
C LEU A 130 10.74 1.90 7.44
N LYS A 131 9.41 1.87 7.48
CA LYS A 131 8.56 3.04 7.28
C LYS A 131 7.85 3.37 8.59
N ILE A 132 8.11 4.57 9.12
CA ILE A 132 7.50 5.06 10.37
C ILE A 132 6.24 5.84 10.00
N LYS A 133 5.09 5.44 10.54
CA LYS A 133 3.87 6.22 10.45
C LYS A 133 3.91 7.35 11.47
N LEU A 134 3.73 8.56 10.97
CA LEU A 134 3.63 9.82 11.72
C LEU A 134 2.28 10.48 11.39
N GLY A 135 2.08 11.72 11.84
CA GLY A 135 0.80 12.41 11.67
C GLY A 135 -0.20 11.99 12.74
N SER A 136 0.29 11.76 13.95
CA SER A 136 -0.53 11.45 15.11
C SER A 136 -1.50 12.61 15.42
N PRO A 137 -2.74 12.32 15.84
CA PRO A 137 -3.65 13.34 16.36
C PRO A 137 -3.15 13.99 17.66
N GLU A 138 -2.15 13.39 18.34
CA GLU A 138 -1.48 13.95 19.52
C GLU A 138 -0.45 15.03 19.17
N GLY A 139 -0.20 15.27 17.88
CA GLY A 139 0.64 16.32 17.37
C GLY A 139 2.08 15.93 17.06
N ILE A 140 2.83 16.92 16.52
CA ILE A 140 4.19 16.69 16.00
C ILE A 140 5.23 16.36 17.08
N ASP A 141 5.01 16.73 18.32
CA ASP A 141 5.96 16.40 19.38
C ASP A 141 5.90 14.91 19.72
N PHE A 142 4.71 14.32 19.73
CA PHE A 142 4.55 12.87 19.85
C PHE A 142 5.15 12.12 18.62
N ASP A 143 4.98 12.68 17.42
CA ASP A 143 5.62 12.12 16.20
C ASP A 143 7.16 12.13 16.32
N LYS A 144 7.74 13.17 16.92
CA LYS A 144 9.18 13.23 17.19
C LYS A 144 9.62 12.14 18.18
N GLU A 145 8.86 11.92 19.25
CA GLU A 145 9.14 10.86 20.23
C GLU A 145 9.13 9.46 19.57
N ILE A 146 8.12 9.17 18.74
CA ILE A 146 8.05 7.93 17.94
C ILE A 146 9.29 7.80 17.08
N TYR A 147 9.63 8.84 16.32
CA TYR A 147 10.79 8.82 15.43
C TYR A 147 12.10 8.58 16.20
N GLU A 148 12.34 9.32 17.26
CA GLU A 148 13.57 9.20 18.09
C GLU A 148 13.67 7.78 18.70
N GLN A 149 12.56 7.19 19.13
CA GLN A 149 12.54 5.82 19.64
C GLN A 149 12.97 4.81 18.57
N VAL A 150 12.48 4.95 17.33
CA VAL A 150 12.90 4.08 16.20
C VAL A 150 14.38 4.25 15.90
N ILE A 151 14.87 5.51 15.83
CA ILE A 151 16.28 5.81 15.57
C ILE A 151 17.19 5.21 16.65
N GLN A 152 16.79 5.33 17.91
CA GLN A 152 17.54 4.73 19.01
C GLN A 152 17.59 3.20 18.93
N SER A 153 16.46 2.57 18.65
CA SER A 153 16.38 1.11 18.51
C SER A 153 17.17 0.58 17.30
N THR A 154 17.31 1.39 16.25
CA THR A 154 18.00 0.99 15.00
C THR A 154 19.40 1.56 14.83
N LYS A 155 19.98 2.20 15.86
CA LYS A 155 21.27 2.90 15.76
C LYS A 155 22.44 2.05 15.26
N ASN A 156 22.42 0.75 15.56
CA ASN A 156 23.45 -0.22 15.17
C ASN A 156 23.06 -1.05 13.93
N CYS A 157 21.97 -0.71 13.27
CA CYS A 157 21.44 -1.46 12.14
C CYS A 157 21.65 -0.69 10.83
N ASN A 158 22.03 -1.40 9.77
CA ASN A 158 22.09 -0.82 8.42
C ASN A 158 20.73 -0.93 7.74
N ILE A 159 19.78 -0.11 8.21
CA ILE A 159 18.38 -0.09 7.77
C ILE A 159 18.05 1.32 7.29
N SER A 160 17.41 1.44 6.12
CA SER A 160 16.88 2.72 5.65
C SER A 160 15.61 3.08 6.44
N ILE A 161 15.50 4.33 6.85
CA ILE A 161 14.32 4.85 7.53
C ILE A 161 13.54 5.75 6.57
N ARG A 162 12.22 5.58 6.51
CA ARG A 162 11.29 6.42 5.77
C ARG A 162 10.17 6.84 6.71
N VAL A 163 9.64 8.05 6.52
CA VAL A 163 8.50 8.57 7.28
C VAL A 163 7.30 8.77 6.36
N ASP A 164 6.10 8.57 6.90
CA ASP A 164 4.85 8.71 6.17
C ASP A 164 3.80 9.29 7.14
N ALA A 165 3.49 10.57 6.98
CA ALA A 165 2.51 11.28 7.82
C ALA A 165 1.05 11.06 7.37
N ASN A 166 0.80 10.37 6.28
CA ASN A 166 -0.55 10.05 5.78
C ASN A 166 -1.50 11.26 5.68
N GLY A 167 -0.98 12.46 5.41
CA GLY A 167 -1.76 13.69 5.40
C GLY A 167 -2.21 14.17 6.79
N GLY A 168 -1.66 13.61 7.88
CA GLY A 168 -2.00 13.99 9.25
C GLY A 168 -1.38 15.32 9.72
N TRP A 169 -0.40 15.87 8.99
CA TRP A 169 0.19 17.17 9.30
C TRP A 169 -0.53 18.30 8.59
N SER A 170 -0.69 19.41 9.30
CA SER A 170 -0.99 20.70 8.67
C SER A 170 0.19 21.16 7.79
N LEU A 171 -0.02 22.16 6.94
CA LEU A 171 1.08 22.70 6.12
C LEU A 171 2.23 23.24 6.99
N ASP A 172 1.92 23.87 8.12
CA ASP A 172 2.94 24.43 9.00
C ASP A 172 3.66 23.35 9.79
N ASP A 173 2.94 22.34 10.30
CA ASP A 173 3.56 21.16 10.92
C ASP A 173 4.46 20.41 9.94
N ALA A 174 4.02 20.26 8.70
CA ALA A 174 4.82 19.61 7.66
C ALA A 174 6.14 20.37 7.42
N LYS A 175 6.11 21.71 7.34
CA LYS A 175 7.34 22.51 7.20
C LYS A 175 8.28 22.34 8.40
N ILE A 176 7.72 22.36 9.63
CA ILE A 176 8.49 22.15 10.86
C ILE A 176 9.13 20.77 10.86
N MET A 177 8.34 19.74 10.59
CA MET A 177 8.80 18.34 10.60
C MET A 177 9.79 18.05 9.48
N MET A 178 9.59 18.55 8.28
CA MET A 178 10.56 18.39 7.19
C MET A 178 11.91 18.99 7.54
N LYS A 179 11.93 20.20 8.12
CA LYS A 179 13.16 20.84 8.59
C LYS A 179 13.81 20.02 9.71
N TRP A 180 13.01 19.55 10.66
CA TRP A 180 13.49 18.75 11.78
C TRP A 180 14.04 17.38 11.35
N LEU A 181 13.43 16.74 10.34
CA LEU A 181 13.85 15.46 9.79
C LEU A 181 15.08 15.58 8.87
N SER A 182 15.28 16.71 8.17
CA SER A 182 16.41 16.92 7.24
C SER A 182 17.78 16.79 7.91
N ASP A 183 17.86 17.07 9.19
CA ASP A 183 19.10 16.95 9.98
C ASP A 183 19.25 15.56 10.63
N ARG A 184 18.40 14.62 10.26
CA ARG A 184 18.29 13.30 10.85
C ARG A 184 18.36 12.19 9.79
N ARG A 185 18.24 10.95 10.25
CA ARG A 185 18.34 9.76 9.42
C ARG A 185 17.00 9.38 8.75
N ALA A 186 16.37 10.29 8.03
CA ALA A 186 15.10 10.01 7.33
C ALA A 186 15.22 10.30 5.83
#